data_1fab8fb86d9a0698253c5665a305cbe1
#
_entry.id   1fab8fb86d9a0698253c5665a305cbe1
#
_cell.length_a   1.000
_cell.length_b   1.000
_cell.length_c   1.000
_cell.angle_alpha   90.00
_cell.angle_beta   90.00
_cell.angle_gamma   90.00
#
_symmetry.space_group_name_H-M   'P 1'
#
loop_
_entity.id
_entity.type
_entity.pdbx_description
1 polymer ?
#
loop_
_entity_poly.entity_id
_entity_poly.type
_entity_poly.pdbx_seq_one_letter_code
_entity_poly.pdbx_strand_id
1 'polypeptide(L)'
;MKKFFCFTVALGFFALNAGYVAASDVAKGRKVYNKCKACHALKAGKNKVGPSLYGIMDRKAGTVEGFKYSKAMKASGLTWDEETLRNYLEKPRNFVKGTRMAFSGIKKKKQMDKLIAYLKIATK
;
A
#
# COMPACT_ATOMS: atom_id res chain seq x y z
N MET A 1 24.98 -63.48 0.12
CA MET A 1 24.11 -62.57 0.92
C MET A 1 24.38 -61.15 0.45
N LYS A 2 23.51 -60.64 -0.40
CA LYS A 2 23.63 -59.26 -0.90
C LYS A 2 22.76 -58.35 -0.04
N LYS A 3 23.39 -57.43 0.71
CA LYS A 3 22.68 -56.42 1.50
C LYS A 3 22.32 -55.26 0.60
N PHE A 4 21.02 -55.08 0.34
CA PHE A 4 20.48 -53.89 -0.31
C PHE A 4 20.42 -52.75 0.71
N PHE A 5 21.22 -51.73 0.49
CA PHE A 5 21.16 -50.48 1.22
C PHE A 5 20.08 -49.59 0.57
N CYS A 6 18.96 -49.42 1.26
CA CYS A 6 17.89 -48.56 0.83
C CYS A 6 18.25 -47.11 1.22
N PHE A 7 18.62 -46.30 0.24
CA PHE A 7 18.91 -44.87 0.45
C PHE A 7 17.58 -44.13 0.39
N THR A 8 17.02 -43.78 1.52
CA THR A 8 15.84 -42.89 1.60
C THR A 8 16.27 -41.46 1.39
N VAL A 9 16.00 -40.92 0.20
CA VAL A 9 16.14 -39.50 -0.08
C VAL A 9 14.95 -38.78 0.55
N ALA A 10 15.20 -38.07 1.64
CA ALA A 10 14.22 -37.15 2.21
C ALA A 10 14.16 -35.87 1.35
N LEU A 11 13.13 -35.75 0.52
CA LEU A 11 12.81 -34.47 -0.12
C LEU A 11 12.32 -33.50 0.94
N GLY A 12 13.18 -32.57 1.34
CA GLY A 12 12.79 -31.44 2.16
C GLY A 12 11.89 -30.49 1.36
N PHE A 13 10.61 -30.47 1.68
CA PHE A 13 9.70 -29.43 1.20
C PHE A 13 10.08 -28.10 1.87
N PHE A 14 10.83 -27.27 1.15
CA PHE A 14 10.92 -25.84 1.48
C PHE A 14 9.58 -25.19 1.13
N ALA A 15 8.71 -25.03 2.12
CA ALA A 15 7.51 -24.21 1.97
C ALA A 15 7.95 -22.75 1.86
N LEU A 16 7.96 -22.22 0.64
CA LEU A 16 7.99 -20.77 0.41
C LEU A 16 6.69 -20.18 0.98
N ASN A 17 6.77 -19.62 2.17
CA ASN A 17 5.74 -18.73 2.71
C ASN A 17 5.76 -17.42 1.90
N ALA A 18 5.30 -17.45 0.66
CA ALA A 18 4.84 -16.26 -0.03
C ALA A 18 3.60 -15.79 0.74
N GLY A 19 3.69 -14.61 1.36
CA GLY A 19 2.60 -14.02 2.10
C GLY A 19 1.33 -13.97 1.25
N TYR A 20 0.45 -14.92 1.45
CA TYR A 20 -0.81 -15.03 0.73
C TYR A 20 -1.74 -13.94 1.27
N VAL A 21 -1.83 -12.82 0.55
CA VAL A 21 -2.87 -11.83 0.83
C VAL A 21 -4.18 -12.47 0.42
N ALA A 22 -5.01 -12.83 1.40
CA ALA A 22 -6.29 -13.47 1.13
C ALA A 22 -7.18 -12.56 0.26
N ALA A 23 -7.79 -13.10 -0.80
CA ALA A 23 -8.71 -12.37 -1.68
C ALA A 23 -9.81 -11.64 -0.90
N SER A 24 -10.25 -12.22 0.23
CA SER A 24 -11.21 -11.59 1.16
C SER A 24 -10.67 -10.29 1.78
N ASP A 25 -9.37 -10.17 2.05
CA ASP A 25 -8.79 -8.96 2.63
C ASP A 25 -8.66 -7.85 1.59
N VAL A 26 -8.36 -8.20 0.34
CA VAL A 26 -8.37 -7.26 -0.79
C VAL A 26 -9.79 -6.71 -1.01
N ALA A 27 -10.81 -7.55 -1.01
CA ALA A 27 -12.21 -7.13 -1.16
C ALA A 27 -12.66 -6.20 -0.01
N LYS A 28 -12.24 -6.49 1.22
CA LYS A 28 -12.50 -5.62 2.39
C LYS A 28 -11.70 -4.31 2.29
N GLY A 29 -10.47 -4.36 1.79
CA GLY A 29 -9.64 -3.19 1.53
C GLY A 29 -10.26 -2.24 0.51
N ARG A 30 -10.88 -2.79 -0.55
CA ARG A 30 -11.67 -2.00 -1.51
C ARG A 30 -12.81 -1.22 -0.83
N LYS A 31 -13.47 -1.82 0.16
CA LYS A 31 -14.51 -1.11 0.94
C LYS A 31 -13.91 0.06 1.74
N VAL A 32 -12.73 -0.11 2.33
CA VAL A 32 -12.03 0.98 3.02
C VAL A 32 -11.59 2.07 2.03
N TYR A 33 -11.12 1.69 0.83
CA TYR A 33 -10.76 2.63 -0.23
C TYR A 33 -11.91 3.54 -0.68
N ASN A 34 -13.16 3.19 -0.44
CA ASN A 34 -14.30 4.07 -0.71
C ASN A 34 -14.17 5.45 -0.04
N LYS A 35 -13.38 5.56 1.05
CA LYS A 35 -13.06 6.84 1.70
C LYS A 35 -12.09 7.71 0.88
N CYS A 36 -11.41 7.13 -0.09
CA CYS A 36 -10.36 7.77 -0.89
C CYS A 36 -10.84 8.13 -2.31
N LYS A 37 -11.76 7.33 -2.86
CA LYS A 37 -12.16 7.38 -4.28
C LYS A 37 -12.80 8.70 -4.72
N ALA A 38 -13.38 9.47 -3.79
CA ALA A 38 -13.95 10.77 -4.11
C ALA A 38 -12.86 11.76 -4.57
N CYS A 39 -11.66 11.64 -3.99
CA CYS A 39 -10.54 12.55 -4.25
C CYS A 39 -9.42 11.94 -5.08
N HIS A 40 -9.31 10.62 -5.15
CA HIS A 40 -8.23 9.93 -5.84
C HIS A 40 -8.75 8.95 -6.90
N ALA A 41 -8.03 8.87 -8.02
CA ALA A 41 -8.19 7.81 -9.02
C ALA A 41 -7.06 6.78 -8.91
N LEU A 42 -7.31 5.56 -9.37
CA LEU A 42 -6.31 4.49 -9.48
C LEU A 42 -5.68 4.43 -10.89
N LYS A 43 -6.13 5.29 -11.80
CA LYS A 43 -5.69 5.30 -13.19
C LYS A 43 -4.48 6.24 -13.36
N ALA A 44 -3.46 5.78 -14.12
CA ALA A 44 -2.32 6.61 -14.47
C ALA A 44 -2.75 7.92 -15.16
N GLY A 45 -2.12 9.03 -14.78
CA GLY A 45 -2.37 10.35 -15.35
C GLY A 45 -3.71 10.99 -14.96
N LYS A 46 -4.56 10.32 -14.15
CA LYS A 46 -5.85 10.87 -13.74
C LYS A 46 -5.77 11.47 -12.34
N ASN A 47 -5.48 12.75 -12.29
CA ASN A 47 -5.58 13.54 -11.06
C ASN A 47 -7.01 14.07 -10.86
N LYS A 48 -7.41 14.16 -9.60
CA LYS A 48 -8.70 14.72 -9.16
C LYS A 48 -8.42 15.80 -8.11
N VAL A 49 -9.21 15.85 -7.03
CA VAL A 49 -8.90 16.70 -5.86
C VAL A 49 -7.56 16.32 -5.25
N GLY A 50 -7.25 15.03 -5.23
CA GLY A 50 -5.93 14.46 -4.91
C GLY A 50 -5.23 13.91 -6.15
N PRO A 51 -3.93 13.60 -6.03
CA PRO A 51 -3.16 12.99 -7.11
C PRO A 51 -3.61 11.56 -7.39
N SER A 52 -3.34 11.08 -8.62
CA SER A 52 -3.49 9.66 -8.95
C SER A 52 -2.69 8.79 -7.98
N LEU A 53 -3.30 7.70 -7.54
CA LEU A 53 -2.63 6.70 -6.71
C LEU A 53 -1.97 5.57 -7.54
N TYR A 54 -2.06 5.65 -8.87
CA TYR A 54 -1.36 4.70 -9.73
C TYR A 54 0.14 4.71 -9.43
N GLY A 55 0.73 3.53 -9.23
CA GLY A 55 2.15 3.40 -8.92
C GLY A 55 2.60 4.01 -7.59
N ILE A 56 1.69 4.18 -6.61
CA ILE A 56 2.02 4.86 -5.35
C ILE A 56 3.05 4.11 -4.51
N MET A 57 3.05 2.77 -4.55
CA MET A 57 3.99 1.99 -3.75
C MET A 57 5.44 2.31 -4.16
N ASP A 58 6.24 2.67 -3.15
CA ASP A 58 7.66 3.06 -3.29
C ASP A 58 7.91 4.32 -4.15
N ARG A 59 6.87 5.10 -4.45
CA ARG A 59 6.96 6.38 -5.15
C ARG A 59 7.36 7.51 -4.20
N LYS A 60 8.21 8.44 -4.65
CA LYS A 60 8.50 9.67 -3.90
C LYS A 60 7.26 10.55 -3.77
N ALA A 61 7.05 11.10 -2.57
CA ALA A 61 5.96 12.03 -2.31
C ALA A 61 6.14 13.32 -3.11
N GLY A 62 5.01 13.89 -3.53
CA GLY A 62 5.03 15.17 -4.24
C GLY A 62 5.48 15.11 -5.70
N THR A 63 5.48 13.93 -6.33
CA THR A 63 6.08 13.74 -7.67
C THR A 63 5.11 13.39 -8.80
N VAL A 64 3.80 13.26 -8.53
CA VAL A 64 2.84 12.99 -9.62
C VAL A 64 2.77 14.18 -10.55
N GLU A 65 3.00 13.92 -11.84
CA GLU A 65 2.96 14.92 -12.88
C GLU A 65 1.59 15.61 -12.96
N GLY A 66 1.60 16.92 -13.17
CA GLY A 66 0.41 17.74 -13.34
C GLY A 66 -0.40 18.00 -12.06
N PHE A 67 0.00 17.48 -10.91
CA PHE A 67 -0.69 17.73 -9.65
C PHE A 67 -0.01 18.84 -8.83
N LYS A 68 -0.81 19.80 -8.34
CA LYS A 68 -0.33 20.88 -7.46
C LYS A 68 -0.31 20.44 -6.00
N TYR A 69 0.84 20.01 -5.52
CA TYR A 69 1.04 19.66 -4.12
C TYR A 69 1.18 20.87 -3.21
N SER A 70 0.92 20.69 -1.90
CA SER A 70 1.35 21.66 -0.89
C SER A 70 2.87 21.79 -0.86
N LYS A 71 3.36 22.93 -0.39
CA LYS A 71 4.80 23.12 -0.14
C LYS A 71 5.34 22.06 0.82
N ALA A 72 4.57 21.75 1.88
CA ALA A 72 4.93 20.75 2.87
C ALA A 72 5.09 19.34 2.25
N MET A 73 4.19 18.93 1.36
CA MET A 73 4.29 17.64 0.71
C MET A 73 5.48 17.57 -0.24
N LYS A 74 5.72 18.61 -1.03
CA LYS A 74 6.90 18.69 -1.89
C LYS A 74 8.22 18.63 -1.13
N ALA A 75 8.28 19.29 0.04
CA ALA A 75 9.48 19.36 0.88
C ALA A 75 9.63 18.15 1.82
N SER A 76 8.66 17.26 1.89
CA SER A 76 8.63 16.18 2.87
C SER A 76 9.77 15.16 2.72
N GLY A 77 10.27 14.96 1.51
CA GLY A 77 11.30 13.97 1.20
C GLY A 77 10.87 12.52 1.41
N LEU A 78 9.57 12.27 1.61
CA LEU A 78 9.03 10.95 1.90
C LEU A 78 9.04 10.06 0.67
N THR A 79 9.15 8.76 0.90
CA THR A 79 8.84 7.71 -0.06
C THR A 79 7.65 6.92 0.47
N TRP A 80 6.68 6.65 -0.40
CA TRP A 80 5.46 5.94 -0.02
C TRP A 80 5.67 4.43 0.06
N ASP A 81 6.63 4.00 0.90
CA ASP A 81 6.69 2.62 1.33
C ASP A 81 5.50 2.27 2.25
N GLU A 82 5.35 1.01 2.59
CA GLU A 82 4.21 0.57 3.39
C GLU A 82 4.15 1.26 4.76
N GLU A 83 5.28 1.39 5.44
CA GLU A 83 5.35 2.00 6.78
C GLU A 83 4.98 3.48 6.73
N THR A 84 5.57 4.22 5.80
CA THR A 84 5.30 5.64 5.60
C THR A 84 3.84 5.89 5.23
N LEU A 85 3.25 5.06 4.36
CA LEU A 85 1.83 5.14 4.04
C LEU A 85 0.94 4.90 5.26
N ARG A 86 1.25 3.91 6.09
CA ARG A 86 0.51 3.63 7.32
C ARG A 86 0.52 4.83 8.26
N ASN A 87 1.70 5.36 8.52
CA ASN A 87 1.89 6.52 9.41
C ASN A 87 1.16 7.76 8.89
N TYR A 88 1.27 8.05 7.60
CA TYR A 88 0.58 9.17 6.98
C TYR A 88 -0.95 9.00 7.01
N LEU A 89 -1.46 7.83 6.64
CA LEU A 89 -2.90 7.57 6.59
C LEU A 89 -3.55 7.46 7.96
N GLU A 90 -2.79 7.20 9.02
CA GLU A 90 -3.33 7.23 10.39
C GLU A 90 -3.67 8.65 10.84
N LYS A 91 -2.78 9.61 10.61
CA LYS A 91 -2.92 11.03 11.00
C LYS A 91 -2.25 11.95 9.98
N PRO A 92 -2.85 12.17 8.81
CA PRO A 92 -2.19 12.90 7.71
C PRO A 92 -1.64 14.27 8.11
N ARG A 93 -2.45 15.09 8.79
CA ARG A 93 -2.05 16.45 9.18
C ARG A 93 -0.97 16.50 10.26
N ASN A 94 -0.86 15.46 11.07
CA ASN A 94 0.19 15.37 12.08
C ASN A 94 1.50 14.88 11.46
N PHE A 95 1.42 13.93 10.53
CA PHE A 95 2.59 13.33 9.90
C PHE A 95 3.24 14.27 8.87
N VAL A 96 2.43 14.93 8.04
CA VAL A 96 2.88 16.01 7.13
C VAL A 96 2.14 17.29 7.50
N LYS A 97 2.72 18.09 8.37
CA LYS A 97 2.16 19.39 8.77
C LYS A 97 2.11 20.32 7.55
N GLY A 98 0.91 20.77 7.19
CA GLY A 98 0.70 21.59 5.99
C GLY A 98 0.25 20.80 4.76
N THR A 99 -0.01 19.49 4.88
CA THR A 99 -0.72 18.74 3.84
C THR A 99 -2.09 19.34 3.56
N ARG A 100 -2.49 19.37 2.29
CA ARG A 100 -3.83 19.83 1.89
C ARG A 100 -4.87 18.71 1.84
N MET A 101 -4.47 17.47 2.10
CA MET A 101 -5.40 16.35 2.14
C MET A 101 -6.34 16.49 3.35
N ALA A 102 -7.61 16.75 3.06
CA ALA A 102 -8.66 16.90 4.08
C ALA A 102 -9.21 15.53 4.50
N PHE A 103 -8.38 14.73 5.16
CA PHE A 103 -8.72 13.38 5.61
C PHE A 103 -8.35 13.21 7.09
N SER A 104 -9.30 12.73 7.91
CA SER A 104 -9.09 12.59 9.35
C SER A 104 -8.24 11.38 9.73
N GLY A 105 -8.04 10.46 8.80
CA GLY A 105 -7.21 9.27 8.99
C GLY A 105 -7.96 8.00 9.32
N ILE A 106 -7.24 6.89 9.29
CA ILE A 106 -7.73 5.54 9.58
C ILE A 106 -7.15 5.10 10.92
N LYS A 107 -7.99 4.98 11.94
CA LYS A 107 -7.56 4.66 13.31
C LYS A 107 -7.53 3.17 13.61
N LYS A 108 -8.35 2.38 12.87
CA LYS A 108 -8.47 0.94 13.12
C LYS A 108 -7.39 0.18 12.36
N LYS A 109 -6.47 -0.46 13.08
CA LYS A 109 -5.38 -1.25 12.49
C LYS A 109 -5.87 -2.24 11.44
N LYS A 110 -6.95 -2.98 11.73
CA LYS A 110 -7.53 -3.95 10.77
C LYS A 110 -8.00 -3.31 9.47
N GLN A 111 -8.52 -2.08 9.50
CA GLN A 111 -8.91 -1.35 8.29
C GLN A 111 -7.67 -0.89 7.51
N MET A 112 -6.65 -0.42 8.20
CA MET A 112 -5.37 -0.03 7.61
C MET A 112 -4.73 -1.23 6.88
N ASP A 113 -4.62 -2.37 7.54
CA ASP A 113 -4.03 -3.58 6.96
C ASP A 113 -4.73 -3.99 5.65
N LYS A 114 -6.07 -3.95 5.65
CA LYS A 114 -6.87 -4.26 4.45
C LYS A 114 -6.71 -3.23 3.35
N LEU A 115 -6.67 -1.95 3.68
CA LEU A 115 -6.44 -0.89 2.71
C LEU A 115 -5.06 -1.03 2.05
N ILE A 116 -4.01 -1.23 2.81
CA ILE A 116 -2.66 -1.42 2.28
C ILE A 116 -2.59 -2.64 1.37
N ALA A 117 -3.19 -3.77 1.78
CA ALA A 117 -3.28 -4.97 0.94
C ALA A 117 -3.96 -4.68 -0.40
N TYR A 118 -5.06 -3.92 -0.38
CA TYR A 118 -5.76 -3.51 -1.59
C TYR A 118 -4.90 -2.59 -2.47
N LEU A 119 -4.28 -1.55 -1.90
CA LEU A 119 -3.46 -0.59 -2.65
C LEU A 119 -2.29 -1.27 -3.35
N LYS A 120 -1.63 -2.23 -2.71
CA LYS A 120 -0.52 -2.99 -3.32
C LYS A 120 -0.91 -3.68 -4.63
N ILE A 121 -2.17 -4.00 -4.82
CA ILE A 121 -2.68 -4.69 -6.01
C ILE A 121 -3.32 -3.69 -6.97
N ALA A 122 -4.15 -2.78 -6.45
CA ALA A 122 -5.00 -1.90 -7.25
C ALA A 122 -4.27 -0.71 -7.87
N THR A 123 -3.04 -0.42 -7.42
CA THR A 123 -2.26 0.75 -7.90
C THR A 123 -1.10 0.36 -8.83
N LYS A 124 -1.08 -0.88 -9.29
CA LYS A 124 -0.08 -1.39 -10.26
C LYS A 124 -0.48 -1.07 -11.69
#